data_6be2219c70ad0590592534dc68f29217
#
_entry.id   6be2219c70ad0590592534dc68f29217
#
_cell.length_a   1.000
_cell.length_b   1.000
_cell.length_c   1.000
_cell.angle_alpha   90.00
_cell.angle_beta   90.00
_cell.angle_gamma   90.00
#
_symmetry.space_group_name_H-M   'P 1'
#
loop_
_entity.id
_entity.type
_entity.pdbx_description
1 polymer ?
#
loop_
_entity_poly.entity_id
_entity_poly.type
_entity_poly.pdbx_seq_one_letter_code
_entity_poly.pdbx_strand_id
1 'polypeptide(L)'
;METLKIAVIGDLHYPALEEAYASIEEDRKVFYETFMERFFSVPADLYISIGDLTNYGLKEELDDIYEMINRYNKPFVHVLGNHDVCALARDEVLSITGQQRFHSISTDAATLAFIDTEREQDLENWGGTLDSAQLDWLEGVVEESGEAPLIVFAHHPIHGTTTNSEKDKLCIPADIPIWELLSKKQGMGLYVNGHNHFNSVAIKEQWNFLQLAAVLDEQSIRTIEISDTHISVDSVELNDFELQKRARTIGNAINHFQLNPAPLGLESDVKCLIPIPARTVSAGEKV
;
A
#
# COMPACT_ATOMS: atom_id res chain seq x y z
N MET A 1 20.61 16.18 -0.21
CA MET A 1 20.54 14.70 -0.14
C MET A 1 19.96 14.18 -1.45
N GLU A 2 20.21 12.93 -1.80
CA GLU A 2 19.61 12.31 -2.97
C GLU A 2 18.11 12.10 -2.71
N THR A 3 17.26 12.41 -3.71
CA THR A 3 15.81 12.30 -3.58
C THR A 3 15.41 10.84 -3.69
N LEU A 4 14.61 10.32 -2.76
CA LEU A 4 14.06 8.96 -2.81
C LEU A 4 12.73 8.97 -3.58
N LYS A 5 12.61 8.12 -4.60
CA LYS A 5 11.41 7.97 -5.42
C LYS A 5 10.78 6.61 -5.23
N ILE A 6 9.49 6.58 -4.92
CA ILE A 6 8.73 5.37 -4.67
C ILE A 6 7.52 5.34 -5.61
N ALA A 7 7.29 4.21 -6.27
CA ALA A 7 6.06 3.94 -7.01
C ALA A 7 5.19 2.98 -6.22
N VAL A 8 3.90 3.32 -6.04
CA VAL A 8 2.97 2.56 -5.20
C VAL A 8 1.71 2.22 -5.98
N ILE A 9 1.25 0.98 -5.84
CA ILE A 9 -0.08 0.54 -6.28
C ILE A 9 -0.86 -0.04 -5.11
N GLY A 10 -2.18 0.12 -5.13
CA GLY A 10 -3.10 -0.50 -4.18
C GLY A 10 -3.94 -1.57 -4.86
N ASP A 11 -4.34 -2.57 -4.10
CA ASP A 11 -5.47 -3.45 -4.37
C ASP A 11 -5.55 -3.90 -5.85
N LEU A 12 -4.54 -4.67 -6.30
CA LEU A 12 -4.42 -5.12 -7.69
C LEU A 12 -5.43 -6.23 -8.03
N HIS A 13 -5.75 -7.07 -7.05
CA HIS A 13 -6.70 -8.20 -7.16
C HIS A 13 -6.44 -9.09 -8.38
N TYR A 14 -5.21 -9.60 -8.52
CA TYR A 14 -4.88 -10.55 -9.58
C TYR A 14 -5.57 -11.90 -9.35
N PRO A 15 -6.52 -12.33 -10.21
CA PRO A 15 -7.30 -13.53 -9.98
C PRO A 15 -6.67 -14.76 -10.65
N ALA A 16 -6.88 -15.95 -10.08
CA ALA A 16 -6.63 -17.21 -10.79
C ALA A 16 -7.54 -17.36 -12.02
N LEU A 17 -7.14 -18.23 -12.95
CA LEU A 17 -7.97 -18.64 -14.08
C LEU A 17 -8.77 -19.88 -13.71
N GLU A 18 -9.92 -19.68 -13.09
CA GLU A 18 -10.90 -20.73 -12.90
C GLU A 18 -11.75 -20.91 -14.17
N GLU A 19 -12.36 -22.10 -14.34
CA GLU A 19 -13.27 -22.39 -15.48
C GLU A 19 -14.40 -21.34 -15.58
N ALA A 20 -14.86 -20.83 -14.44
CA ALA A 20 -15.86 -19.76 -14.36
C ALA A 20 -15.39 -18.44 -15.01
N TYR A 21 -14.10 -18.21 -15.09
CA TYR A 21 -13.49 -16.97 -15.62
C TYR A 21 -12.88 -17.13 -17.01
N ALA A 22 -13.06 -18.28 -17.68
CA ALA A 22 -12.52 -18.52 -19.02
C ALA A 22 -12.93 -17.44 -20.04
N SER A 23 -14.07 -16.79 -19.86
CA SER A 23 -14.55 -15.72 -20.74
C SER A 23 -13.76 -14.41 -20.61
N ILE A 24 -12.98 -14.21 -19.54
CA ILE A 24 -12.17 -13.01 -19.32
C ILE A 24 -10.65 -13.28 -19.38
N GLU A 25 -10.24 -14.46 -19.81
CA GLU A 25 -8.82 -14.86 -19.87
C GLU A 25 -7.95 -13.85 -20.64
N GLU A 26 -8.40 -13.44 -21.82
CA GLU A 26 -7.68 -12.45 -22.65
C GLU A 26 -7.67 -11.08 -22.00
N ASP A 27 -8.79 -10.62 -21.40
CA ASP A 27 -8.86 -9.34 -20.72
C ASP A 27 -7.93 -9.34 -19.50
N ARG A 28 -7.92 -10.41 -18.69
CA ARG A 28 -7.02 -10.60 -17.56
C ARG A 28 -5.57 -10.52 -18.00
N LYS A 29 -5.17 -11.32 -18.98
CA LYS A 29 -3.79 -11.36 -19.45
C LYS A 29 -3.32 -10.00 -19.94
N VAL A 30 -4.04 -9.38 -20.88
CA VAL A 30 -3.64 -8.10 -21.47
C VAL A 30 -3.64 -6.99 -20.43
N PHE A 31 -4.63 -6.96 -19.55
CA PHE A 31 -4.72 -5.93 -18.51
C PHE A 31 -3.51 -5.96 -17.59
N TYR A 32 -3.26 -7.09 -16.91
CA TYR A 32 -2.21 -7.16 -15.91
C TYR A 32 -0.81 -7.07 -16.52
N GLU A 33 -0.55 -7.68 -17.68
CA GLU A 33 0.72 -7.52 -18.39
C GLU A 33 0.97 -6.05 -18.74
N THR A 34 -0.02 -5.35 -19.31
CA THR A 34 0.11 -3.92 -19.66
C THR A 34 0.25 -3.05 -18.42
N PHE A 35 -0.55 -3.29 -17.38
CA PHE A 35 -0.48 -2.50 -16.15
C PHE A 35 0.88 -2.65 -15.46
N MET A 36 1.38 -3.87 -15.30
CA MET A 36 2.68 -4.13 -14.67
C MET A 36 3.84 -3.57 -15.49
N GLU A 37 3.77 -3.62 -16.83
CA GLU A 37 4.74 -2.93 -17.69
C GLU A 37 4.77 -1.43 -17.41
N ARG A 38 3.61 -0.79 -17.33
CA ARG A 38 3.50 0.64 -17.00
C ARG A 38 4.01 0.94 -15.60
N PHE A 39 3.64 0.13 -14.61
CA PHE A 39 4.08 0.28 -13.24
C PHE A 39 5.61 0.27 -13.13
N PHE A 40 6.27 -0.75 -13.68
CA PHE A 40 7.73 -0.85 -13.61
C PHE A 40 8.47 0.09 -14.59
N SER A 41 7.77 0.75 -15.51
CA SER A 41 8.35 1.80 -16.37
C SER A 41 8.43 3.17 -15.68
N VAL A 42 7.68 3.39 -14.58
CA VAL A 42 7.80 4.61 -13.78
C VAL A 42 9.21 4.68 -13.18
N PRO A 43 9.95 5.78 -13.32
CA PRO A 43 11.26 5.91 -12.70
C PRO A 43 11.14 5.98 -11.17
N ALA A 44 11.50 4.91 -10.47
CA ALA A 44 11.49 4.81 -9.02
C ALA A 44 12.65 3.96 -8.50
N ASP A 45 13.06 4.23 -7.25
CA ASP A 45 14.08 3.48 -6.53
C ASP A 45 13.47 2.24 -5.84
N LEU A 46 12.18 2.32 -5.50
CA LEU A 46 11.43 1.25 -4.85
C LEU A 46 9.99 1.19 -5.42
N TYR A 47 9.50 -0.02 -5.62
CA TYR A 47 8.14 -0.31 -6.08
C TYR A 47 7.40 -1.03 -4.97
N ILE A 48 6.15 -0.63 -4.68
CA ILE A 48 5.39 -1.14 -3.54
C ILE A 48 3.97 -1.49 -3.98
N SER A 49 3.49 -2.69 -3.58
CA SER A 49 2.08 -3.01 -3.47
C SER A 49 1.65 -2.90 -2.01
N ILE A 50 0.59 -2.14 -1.73
CA ILE A 50 0.07 -1.93 -0.37
C ILE A 50 -1.03 -2.92 0.02
N GLY A 51 -0.95 -4.13 -0.49
CA GLY A 51 -1.85 -5.24 -0.16
C GLY A 51 -2.87 -5.54 -1.26
N ASP A 52 -3.55 -6.67 -1.07
CA ASP A 52 -4.51 -7.22 -2.02
C ASP A 52 -3.93 -7.31 -3.44
N LEU A 53 -2.67 -7.77 -3.51
CA LEU A 53 -1.98 -8.04 -4.77
C LEU A 53 -2.69 -9.15 -5.54
N THR A 54 -3.17 -10.17 -4.82
CA THR A 54 -3.95 -11.29 -5.34
C THR A 54 -5.44 -11.15 -4.99
N ASN A 55 -6.31 -11.86 -5.70
CA ASN A 55 -7.74 -11.78 -5.45
C ASN A 55 -8.23 -12.70 -4.33
N TYR A 56 -7.53 -13.79 -4.06
CA TYR A 56 -7.93 -14.75 -3.03
C TYR A 56 -6.74 -15.41 -2.30
N GLY A 57 -5.50 -15.05 -2.62
CA GLY A 57 -4.29 -15.61 -2.02
C GLY A 57 -4.06 -17.07 -2.40
N LEU A 58 -4.52 -17.49 -3.57
CA LEU A 58 -4.25 -18.83 -4.09
C LEU A 58 -2.78 -18.94 -4.51
N LYS A 59 -2.21 -20.14 -4.35
CA LYS A 59 -0.82 -20.38 -4.79
C LYS A 59 -0.62 -20.04 -6.27
N GLU A 60 -1.58 -20.36 -7.11
CA GLU A 60 -1.55 -20.06 -8.54
C GLU A 60 -1.53 -18.54 -8.80
N GLU A 61 -2.34 -17.77 -8.08
CA GLU A 61 -2.33 -16.30 -8.18
C GLU A 61 -0.97 -15.72 -7.80
N LEU A 62 -0.39 -16.20 -6.69
CA LEU A 62 0.92 -15.77 -6.21
C LEU A 62 2.03 -16.16 -7.20
N ASP A 63 2.05 -17.40 -7.67
CA ASP A 63 3.06 -17.87 -8.63
C ASP A 63 3.03 -17.03 -9.92
N ASP A 64 1.84 -16.83 -10.51
CA ASP A 64 1.66 -16.10 -11.77
C ASP A 64 2.06 -14.62 -11.65
N ILE A 65 1.57 -13.92 -10.61
CA ILE A 65 1.87 -12.49 -10.45
C ILE A 65 3.34 -12.27 -10.10
N TYR A 66 3.96 -13.15 -9.30
CA TYR A 66 5.38 -13.05 -8.98
C TYR A 66 6.28 -13.44 -10.16
N GLU A 67 5.86 -14.38 -11.03
CA GLU A 67 6.56 -14.60 -12.30
C GLU A 67 6.57 -13.32 -13.14
N MET A 68 5.44 -12.61 -13.21
CA MET A 68 5.33 -11.34 -13.94
C MET A 68 6.21 -10.25 -13.31
N ILE A 69 6.17 -10.05 -11.99
CA ILE A 69 6.97 -9.07 -11.25
C ILE A 69 8.47 -9.31 -11.44
N ASN A 70 8.90 -10.57 -11.29
CA ASN A 70 10.30 -10.94 -11.34
C ASN A 70 10.98 -10.69 -12.71
N ARG A 71 10.20 -10.61 -13.79
CA ARG A 71 10.72 -10.27 -15.15
C ARG A 71 11.36 -8.89 -15.19
N TYR A 72 10.94 -7.97 -14.32
CA TYR A 72 11.43 -6.58 -14.33
C TYR A 72 12.71 -6.39 -13.53
N ASN A 73 13.05 -7.31 -12.63
CA ASN A 73 14.24 -7.25 -11.77
C ASN A 73 14.40 -5.89 -11.06
N LYS A 74 13.33 -5.39 -10.47
CA LYS A 74 13.27 -4.12 -9.73
C LYS A 74 13.11 -4.38 -8.23
N PRO A 75 13.61 -3.49 -7.34
CA PRO A 75 13.29 -3.56 -5.93
C PRO A 75 11.78 -3.47 -5.71
N PHE A 76 11.18 -4.53 -5.18
CA PHE A 76 9.74 -4.61 -4.97
C PHE A 76 9.42 -5.09 -3.55
N VAL A 77 8.50 -4.39 -2.89
CA VAL A 77 7.94 -4.79 -1.59
C VAL A 77 6.44 -5.02 -1.74
N HIS A 78 5.99 -6.15 -1.26
CA HIS A 78 4.58 -6.50 -1.15
C HIS A 78 4.19 -6.47 0.32
N VAL A 79 3.43 -5.45 0.72
CA VAL A 79 2.68 -5.44 1.98
C VAL A 79 1.48 -6.35 1.79
N LEU A 80 1.25 -7.28 2.73
CA LEU A 80 0.11 -8.19 2.61
C LEU A 80 -1.21 -7.45 2.79
N GLY A 81 -2.22 -7.83 2.00
CA GLY A 81 -3.62 -7.47 2.19
C GLY A 81 -4.45 -8.67 2.65
N ASN A 82 -5.69 -8.43 3.06
CA ASN A 82 -6.56 -9.51 3.56
C ASN A 82 -6.87 -10.56 2.49
N HIS A 83 -6.91 -10.19 1.22
CA HIS A 83 -7.08 -11.14 0.11
C HIS A 83 -5.84 -12.03 -0.08
N ASP A 84 -4.64 -11.52 0.16
CA ASP A 84 -3.40 -12.28 -0.01
C ASP A 84 -3.25 -13.46 0.97
N VAL A 85 -3.94 -13.39 2.11
CA VAL A 85 -3.91 -14.43 3.17
C VAL A 85 -5.25 -15.12 3.40
N CYS A 86 -6.17 -15.04 2.42
CA CYS A 86 -7.47 -15.72 2.49
C CYS A 86 -7.36 -17.24 2.37
N ALA A 87 -6.69 -17.72 1.33
CA ALA A 87 -6.62 -19.15 1.02
C ALA A 87 -5.47 -19.86 1.74
N LEU A 88 -4.30 -19.24 1.77
CA LEU A 88 -3.08 -19.80 2.33
C LEU A 88 -2.73 -19.15 3.68
N ALA A 89 -2.04 -19.92 4.52
CA ALA A 89 -1.46 -19.37 5.74
C ALA A 89 -0.37 -18.33 5.41
N ARG A 90 -0.23 -17.30 6.24
CA ARG A 90 0.74 -16.21 6.06
C ARG A 90 2.15 -16.71 5.80
N ASP A 91 2.63 -17.65 6.61
CA ASP A 91 3.98 -18.22 6.44
C ASP A 91 4.18 -18.90 5.09
N GLU A 92 3.12 -19.51 4.54
CA GLU A 92 3.15 -20.11 3.22
C GLU A 92 3.21 -19.03 2.13
N VAL A 93 2.40 -17.96 2.23
CA VAL A 93 2.45 -16.80 1.33
C VAL A 93 3.86 -16.18 1.36
N LEU A 94 4.42 -15.92 2.54
CA LEU A 94 5.77 -15.36 2.68
C LEU A 94 6.87 -16.28 2.12
N SER A 95 6.70 -17.60 2.25
CA SER A 95 7.62 -18.58 1.66
C SER A 95 7.59 -18.59 0.12
N ILE A 96 6.41 -18.40 -0.49
CA ILE A 96 6.25 -18.32 -1.93
C ILE A 96 6.80 -17.00 -2.48
N THR A 97 6.51 -15.90 -1.82
CA THR A 97 6.82 -14.54 -2.28
C THR A 97 8.24 -14.09 -1.95
N GLY A 98 8.86 -14.70 -0.95
CA GLY A 98 10.15 -14.25 -0.42
C GLY A 98 10.09 -12.92 0.32
N GLN A 99 8.89 -12.42 0.62
CA GLN A 99 8.68 -11.16 1.34
C GLN A 99 8.83 -11.34 2.85
N GLN A 100 8.97 -10.23 3.57
CA GLN A 100 9.01 -10.22 5.03
C GLN A 100 7.65 -9.77 5.56
N ARG A 101 7.22 -10.35 6.68
CA ARG A 101 5.94 -10.00 7.31
C ARG A 101 5.87 -8.52 7.69
N PHE A 102 6.90 -8.05 8.39
CA PHE A 102 7.10 -6.62 8.68
C PHE A 102 8.60 -6.34 8.77
N HIS A 103 9.01 -5.17 8.34
CA HIS A 103 10.41 -4.74 8.34
C HIS A 103 10.51 -3.23 8.12
N SER A 104 11.71 -2.68 8.24
CA SER A 104 11.99 -1.30 7.89
C SER A 104 13.21 -1.17 6.99
N ILE A 105 13.23 -0.10 6.21
CA ILE A 105 14.34 0.31 5.36
C ILE A 105 14.71 1.74 5.77
N SER A 106 15.92 1.92 6.28
CA SER A 106 16.44 3.25 6.58
C SER A 106 17.22 3.79 5.40
N THR A 107 16.90 5.02 5.00
CA THR A 107 17.58 5.77 3.94
C THR A 107 18.01 7.14 4.47
N ASP A 108 18.80 7.88 3.69
CA ASP A 108 19.17 9.25 4.06
C ASP A 108 17.96 10.20 4.07
N ALA A 109 16.92 9.90 3.27
CA ALA A 109 15.75 10.75 3.12
C ALA A 109 14.68 10.47 4.18
N ALA A 110 14.42 9.19 4.51
CA ALA A 110 13.36 8.75 5.42
C ALA A 110 13.60 7.34 5.95
N THR A 111 12.88 6.98 7.02
CA THR A 111 12.67 5.59 7.41
C THR A 111 11.36 5.11 6.80
N LEU A 112 11.39 3.96 6.10
CA LEU A 112 10.24 3.29 5.54
C LEU A 112 9.91 2.08 6.42
N ALA A 113 8.70 1.98 6.94
CA ALA A 113 8.21 0.84 7.72
C ALA A 113 7.09 0.15 6.97
N PHE A 114 7.18 -1.16 6.86
CA PHE A 114 6.18 -2.02 6.21
C PHE A 114 5.56 -2.89 7.29
N ILE A 115 4.24 -2.83 7.46
CA ILE A 115 3.53 -3.54 8.53
C ILE A 115 2.46 -4.45 7.94
N ASP A 116 2.30 -5.60 8.58
CA ASP A 116 1.24 -6.59 8.29
C ASP A 116 0.04 -6.32 9.19
N THR A 117 -1.07 -5.97 8.58
CA THR A 117 -2.30 -5.63 9.30
C THR A 117 -3.38 -6.70 9.15
N GLU A 118 -3.00 -7.93 8.73
CA GLU A 118 -3.94 -8.92 8.27
C GLU A 118 -4.36 -9.93 9.35
N ARG A 119 -5.60 -10.40 9.23
CA ARG A 119 -6.11 -11.60 9.88
C ARG A 119 -5.98 -12.76 8.91
N GLU A 120 -5.16 -13.74 9.30
CA GLU A 120 -4.89 -14.90 8.47
C GLU A 120 -6.13 -15.79 8.34
N GLN A 121 -6.55 -16.08 7.10
CA GLN A 121 -7.65 -16.99 6.77
C GLN A 121 -8.99 -16.67 7.46
N ASP A 122 -9.23 -15.39 7.76
CA ASP A 122 -10.47 -14.94 8.40
C ASP A 122 -11.42 -14.31 7.37
N LEU A 123 -12.29 -15.11 6.80
CA LEU A 123 -13.28 -14.68 5.82
C LEU A 123 -14.48 -13.95 6.44
N GLU A 124 -14.63 -14.00 7.76
CA GLU A 124 -15.72 -13.33 8.46
C GLU A 124 -15.32 -11.92 8.93
N ASN A 125 -14.04 -11.71 9.21
CA ASN A 125 -13.52 -10.44 9.69
C ASN A 125 -12.26 -10.01 8.92
N TRP A 126 -12.46 -9.25 7.86
CA TRP A 126 -11.42 -8.68 7.02
C TRP A 126 -10.90 -7.33 7.50
N GLY A 127 -11.23 -6.91 8.73
CA GLY A 127 -10.70 -5.70 9.36
C GLY A 127 -9.28 -5.89 9.88
N GLY A 128 -8.55 -4.79 9.98
CA GLY A 128 -7.15 -4.81 10.36
C GLY A 128 -6.87 -5.28 11.79
N THR A 129 -5.64 -5.75 12.02
CA THR A 129 -5.13 -6.15 13.34
C THR A 129 -3.62 -5.96 13.41
N LEU A 130 -3.08 -5.85 14.62
CA LEU A 130 -1.65 -5.98 14.89
C LEU A 130 -1.46 -6.79 16.17
N ASP A 131 -0.49 -7.69 16.16
CA ASP A 131 -0.08 -8.38 17.39
C ASP A 131 0.93 -7.55 18.21
N SER A 132 1.14 -7.96 19.46
CA SER A 132 2.03 -7.24 20.38
C SER A 132 3.47 -7.19 19.90
N ALA A 133 3.96 -8.25 19.25
CA ALA A 133 5.34 -8.29 18.75
C ALA A 133 5.58 -7.25 17.67
N GLN A 134 4.60 -7.05 16.79
CA GLN A 134 4.68 -6.03 15.74
C GLN A 134 4.49 -4.63 16.30
N LEU A 135 3.60 -4.44 17.31
CA LEU A 135 3.45 -3.16 18.00
C LEU A 135 4.74 -2.75 18.72
N ASP A 136 5.38 -3.67 19.47
CA ASP A 136 6.64 -3.42 20.16
C ASP A 136 7.77 -3.08 19.17
N TRP A 137 7.83 -3.78 18.04
CA TRP A 137 8.81 -3.49 16.97
C TRP A 137 8.54 -2.11 16.34
N LEU A 138 7.28 -1.79 16.02
CA LEU A 138 6.91 -0.50 15.41
C LEU A 138 7.21 0.67 16.36
N GLU A 139 7.02 0.50 17.68
CA GLU A 139 7.41 1.48 18.67
C GLU A 139 8.90 1.80 18.60
N GLY A 140 9.75 0.77 18.50
CA GLY A 140 11.19 0.95 18.29
C GLY A 140 11.51 1.72 17.01
N VAL A 141 10.84 1.43 15.90
CA VAL A 141 11.02 2.14 14.62
C VAL A 141 10.60 3.61 14.75
N VAL A 142 9.49 3.91 15.43
CA VAL A 142 9.04 5.29 15.69
C VAL A 142 10.08 6.06 16.49
N GLU A 143 10.61 5.46 17.56
CA GLU A 143 11.64 6.10 18.41
C GLU A 143 12.96 6.32 17.66
N GLU A 144 13.45 5.29 16.94
CA GLU A 144 14.70 5.35 16.19
C GLU A 144 14.66 6.36 15.03
N SER A 145 13.48 6.56 14.43
CA SER A 145 13.30 7.53 13.34
C SER A 145 13.48 8.99 13.81
N GLY A 146 13.38 9.28 15.11
CA GLY A 146 13.58 10.61 15.71
C GLY A 146 12.81 11.72 14.98
N GLU A 147 13.50 12.76 14.52
CA GLU A 147 12.92 13.87 13.73
C GLU A 147 12.88 13.58 12.21
N ALA A 148 13.53 12.50 11.73
CA ALA A 148 13.51 12.15 10.31
C ALA A 148 12.10 11.72 9.88
N PRO A 149 11.70 11.92 8.61
CA PRO A 149 10.41 11.45 8.12
C PRO A 149 10.27 9.94 8.32
N LEU A 150 9.10 9.50 8.81
CA LEU A 150 8.71 8.10 8.90
C LEU A 150 7.54 7.85 7.96
N ILE A 151 7.70 6.90 7.04
CA ILE A 151 6.64 6.50 6.13
C ILE A 151 6.25 5.07 6.45
N VAL A 152 5.00 4.86 6.82
CA VAL A 152 4.43 3.55 7.15
C VAL A 152 3.56 3.10 5.98
N PHE A 153 3.84 1.93 5.45
CA PHE A 153 3.03 1.26 4.44
C PHE A 153 2.28 0.09 5.09
N ALA A 154 0.97 0.10 4.94
CA ALA A 154 0.07 -0.89 5.48
C ALA A 154 -1.10 -1.11 4.51
N HIS A 155 -1.80 -2.22 4.63
CA HIS A 155 -3.01 -2.39 3.83
C HIS A 155 -4.20 -1.65 4.45
N HIS A 156 -4.48 -1.86 5.74
CA HIS A 156 -5.62 -1.23 6.40
C HIS A 156 -5.35 0.20 6.86
N PRO A 157 -6.31 1.13 6.71
CA PRO A 157 -6.26 2.43 7.36
C PRO A 157 -6.40 2.31 8.88
N ILE A 158 -5.96 3.34 9.60
CA ILE A 158 -6.20 3.49 11.02
C ILE A 158 -7.60 4.08 11.23
N HIS A 159 -8.32 3.61 12.25
CA HIS A 159 -9.66 4.10 12.57
C HIS A 159 -9.74 5.64 12.64
N GLY A 160 -10.73 6.20 11.93
CA GLY A 160 -11.03 7.64 11.96
C GLY A 160 -9.98 8.52 11.27
N THR A 161 -9.29 8.00 10.24
CA THR A 161 -8.31 8.75 9.43
C THR A 161 -8.84 9.05 8.03
N THR A 162 -8.70 8.15 7.08
CA THR A 162 -9.12 8.30 5.69
C THR A 162 -10.59 7.92 5.46
N THR A 163 -11.09 8.10 4.27
CA THR A 163 -12.48 7.80 3.89
C THR A 163 -12.86 6.35 4.23
N ASN A 164 -14.01 6.19 4.87
CA ASN A 164 -14.58 4.92 5.34
C ASN A 164 -13.84 4.24 6.52
N SER A 165 -12.75 4.77 7.01
CA SER A 165 -11.96 4.17 8.09
C SER A 165 -12.65 4.16 9.47
N GLU A 166 -13.81 4.77 9.62
CA GLU A 166 -14.63 4.69 10.83
C GLU A 166 -15.62 3.51 10.81
N LYS A 167 -15.74 2.80 9.69
CA LYS A 167 -16.67 1.68 9.53
C LYS A 167 -16.06 0.38 10.03
N ASP A 168 -16.92 -0.49 10.53
CA ASP A 168 -16.52 -1.84 10.94
C ASP A 168 -15.87 -2.61 9.78
N LYS A 169 -14.80 -3.34 10.09
CA LYS A 169 -13.98 -4.13 9.15
C LYS A 169 -13.27 -3.34 8.03
N LEU A 170 -13.41 -2.02 7.99
CA LEU A 170 -12.75 -1.17 6.99
C LEU A 170 -11.55 -0.40 7.55
N CYS A 171 -11.02 -0.83 8.70
CA CYS A 171 -9.86 -0.20 9.34
C CYS A 171 -9.21 -1.13 10.37
N ILE A 172 -8.07 -0.72 10.90
CA ILE A 172 -7.55 -1.21 12.17
C ILE A 172 -8.45 -0.64 13.27
N PRO A 173 -9.11 -1.48 14.10
CA PRO A 173 -10.03 -1.03 15.14
C PRO A 173 -9.39 -0.08 16.15
N ALA A 174 -10.20 0.81 16.73
CA ALA A 174 -9.73 1.85 17.65
C ALA A 174 -9.17 1.30 19.00
N ASP A 175 -9.48 0.07 19.36
CA ASP A 175 -8.97 -0.61 20.55
C ASP A 175 -7.55 -1.19 20.36
N ILE A 176 -7.06 -1.24 19.13
CA ILE A 176 -5.65 -1.56 18.85
C ILE A 176 -4.83 -0.27 18.94
N PRO A 177 -3.80 -0.20 19.83
CA PRO A 177 -3.17 1.07 20.24
C PRO A 177 -2.16 1.61 19.20
N ILE A 178 -2.36 1.34 17.91
CA ILE A 178 -1.44 1.80 16.85
C ILE A 178 -1.37 3.34 16.79
N TRP A 179 -2.52 4.03 16.95
CA TRP A 179 -2.51 5.49 16.97
C TRP A 179 -1.76 6.06 18.16
N GLU A 180 -1.92 5.50 19.34
CA GLU A 180 -1.21 5.90 20.56
C GLU A 180 0.31 5.77 20.39
N LEU A 181 0.74 4.73 19.66
CA LEU A 181 2.13 4.50 19.33
C LEU A 181 2.64 5.52 18.30
N LEU A 182 1.94 5.68 17.18
CA LEU A 182 2.35 6.59 16.11
C LEU A 182 2.36 8.07 16.55
N SER A 183 1.48 8.47 17.48
CA SER A 183 1.42 9.83 18.01
C SER A 183 2.69 10.25 18.77
N LYS A 184 3.54 9.28 19.20
CA LYS A 184 4.84 9.54 19.84
C LYS A 184 5.91 10.01 18.86
N LYS A 185 5.67 9.92 17.55
CA LYS A 185 6.62 10.31 16.51
C LYS A 185 7.05 11.76 16.65
N GLN A 186 8.36 11.98 16.68
CA GLN A 186 8.95 13.31 16.58
C GLN A 186 9.16 13.66 15.09
N GLY A 187 8.71 14.83 14.66
CA GLY A 187 8.74 15.17 13.23
C GLY A 187 7.53 14.58 12.47
N MET A 188 7.59 14.62 11.16
CA MET A 188 6.45 14.26 10.31
C MET A 188 6.35 12.74 10.06
N GLY A 189 5.11 12.26 9.93
CA GLY A 189 4.78 10.93 9.47
C GLY A 189 3.88 10.94 8.24
N LEU A 190 4.03 9.92 7.41
CA LEU A 190 3.11 9.59 6.32
C LEU A 190 2.69 8.12 6.48
N TYR A 191 1.39 7.86 6.50
CA TYR A 191 0.81 6.52 6.54
C TYR A 191 0.10 6.27 5.20
N VAL A 192 0.50 5.23 4.48
CA VAL A 192 -0.01 4.89 3.14
C VAL A 192 -0.77 3.58 3.22
N ASN A 193 -2.03 3.57 2.78
CA ASN A 193 -2.90 2.39 2.84
C ASN A 193 -3.80 2.23 1.60
N GLY A 194 -4.41 1.05 1.47
CA GLY A 194 -5.42 0.67 0.48
C GLY A 194 -6.74 0.27 1.14
N HIS A 195 -7.20 -0.95 0.85
CA HIS A 195 -8.34 -1.66 1.45
C HIS A 195 -9.73 -1.10 1.11
N ASN A 196 -9.94 0.20 1.23
CA ASN A 196 -11.27 0.81 1.02
C ASN A 196 -11.54 1.19 -0.44
N HIS A 197 -10.62 0.94 -1.35
CA HIS A 197 -10.73 1.22 -2.80
C HIS A 197 -11.13 2.68 -3.08
N PHE A 198 -10.57 3.63 -2.35
CA PHE A 198 -10.94 5.03 -2.44
C PHE A 198 -9.74 5.95 -2.24
N ASN A 199 -9.49 6.91 -3.12
CA ASN A 199 -8.46 7.91 -2.90
C ASN A 199 -8.90 8.88 -1.79
N SER A 200 -8.07 9.04 -0.79
CA SER A 200 -8.35 9.95 0.33
C SER A 200 -7.07 10.41 0.99
N VAL A 201 -6.98 11.70 1.28
CA VAL A 201 -5.93 12.28 2.11
C VAL A 201 -6.53 12.86 3.38
N ALA A 202 -5.92 12.58 4.51
CA ALA A 202 -6.29 13.13 5.80
C ALA A 202 -5.05 13.57 6.57
N ILE A 203 -5.24 14.48 7.53
CA ILE A 203 -4.17 14.95 8.42
C ILE A 203 -4.66 14.83 9.86
N LYS A 204 -3.81 14.29 10.71
CA LYS A 204 -4.04 14.20 12.14
C LYS A 204 -2.74 14.43 12.87
N GLU A 205 -2.65 15.54 13.60
CA GLU A 205 -1.41 16.00 14.25
C GLU A 205 -0.25 16.09 13.24
N GLN A 206 0.91 15.45 13.51
CA GLN A 206 2.07 15.44 12.62
C GLN A 206 2.01 14.37 11.52
N TRP A 207 0.92 13.62 11.43
CA TRP A 207 0.73 12.53 10.46
C TRP A 207 -0.15 12.95 9.29
N ASN A 208 0.29 12.59 8.09
CA ASN A 208 -0.51 12.58 6.88
C ASN A 208 -0.90 11.14 6.58
N PHE A 209 -2.13 10.94 6.10
CA PHE A 209 -2.67 9.63 5.74
C PHE A 209 -3.05 9.67 4.27
N LEU A 210 -2.57 8.71 3.50
CA LEU A 210 -2.80 8.58 2.08
C LEU A 210 -3.41 7.21 1.79
N GLN A 211 -4.68 7.17 1.38
CA GLN A 211 -5.38 5.99 0.95
C GLN A 211 -5.46 5.95 -0.57
N LEU A 212 -5.21 4.79 -1.17
CA LEU A 212 -5.25 4.57 -2.59
C LEU A 212 -6.50 3.79 -3.00
N ALA A 213 -7.03 4.15 -4.18
CA ALA A 213 -8.05 3.34 -4.85
C ALA A 213 -7.46 2.03 -5.39
N ALA A 214 -8.33 1.04 -5.62
CA ALA A 214 -7.93 -0.21 -6.25
C ALA A 214 -7.61 -0.01 -7.74
N VAL A 215 -6.63 -0.77 -8.23
CA VAL A 215 -6.18 -0.70 -9.64
C VAL A 215 -7.30 -1.01 -10.64
N LEU A 216 -8.23 -1.90 -10.30
CA LEU A 216 -9.38 -2.20 -11.18
C LEU A 216 -10.41 -1.07 -11.21
N ASP A 217 -10.46 -0.20 -10.20
CA ASP A 217 -11.34 0.97 -10.14
C ASP A 217 -10.73 2.18 -10.82
N GLU A 218 -9.44 2.41 -10.59
CA GLU A 218 -8.66 3.53 -11.15
C GLU A 218 -7.29 3.02 -11.59
N GLN A 219 -7.00 3.08 -12.89
CA GLN A 219 -5.74 2.66 -13.46
C GLN A 219 -4.70 3.76 -13.29
N SER A 220 -4.19 3.91 -12.08
CA SER A 220 -3.15 4.88 -11.76
C SER A 220 -2.03 4.27 -10.93
N ILE A 221 -0.87 4.93 -10.96
CA ILE A 221 0.30 4.60 -10.18
C ILE A 221 0.62 5.81 -9.32
N ARG A 222 0.58 5.64 -8.00
CA ARG A 222 0.96 6.71 -7.09
C ARG A 222 2.48 6.83 -7.03
N THR A 223 2.99 8.04 -7.14
CA THR A 223 4.43 8.33 -6.94
C THR A 223 4.61 9.16 -5.68
N ILE A 224 5.61 8.79 -4.88
CA ILE A 224 5.99 9.50 -3.67
C ILE A 224 7.46 9.87 -3.84
N GLU A 225 7.75 11.17 -3.88
CA GLU A 225 9.12 11.68 -3.97
C GLU A 225 9.48 12.42 -2.70
N ILE A 226 10.54 11.95 -2.02
CA ILE A 226 10.97 12.46 -0.71
C ILE A 226 12.26 13.25 -0.90
N SER A 227 12.20 14.54 -0.59
CA SER A 227 13.34 15.46 -0.59
C SER A 227 13.68 15.93 0.84
N ASP A 228 14.67 16.80 0.97
CA ASP A 228 15.04 17.38 2.26
C ASP A 228 13.97 18.29 2.88
N THR A 229 13.06 18.83 2.05
CA THR A 229 12.13 19.89 2.45
C THR A 229 10.66 19.49 2.33
N HIS A 230 10.35 18.48 1.57
CA HIS A 230 8.96 18.06 1.34
C HIS A 230 8.87 16.62 0.81
N ILE A 231 7.70 16.03 1.00
CA ILE A 231 7.25 14.85 0.28
C ILE A 231 6.24 15.31 -0.77
N SER A 232 6.50 14.98 -2.03
CA SER A 232 5.55 15.20 -3.14
C SER A 232 4.83 13.89 -3.42
N VAL A 233 3.51 13.92 -3.39
CA VAL A 233 2.65 12.81 -3.84
C VAL A 233 2.02 13.22 -5.15
N ASP A 234 2.16 12.39 -6.17
CA ASP A 234 1.57 12.59 -7.50
C ASP A 234 1.00 11.28 -8.03
N SER A 235 0.31 11.32 -9.16
CA SER A 235 -0.31 10.18 -9.80
C SER A 235 0.05 10.12 -11.28
N VAL A 236 0.48 8.97 -11.74
CA VAL A 236 0.61 8.64 -13.16
C VAL A 236 -0.65 7.93 -13.60
N GLU A 237 -1.56 8.67 -14.22
CA GLU A 237 -2.82 8.13 -14.74
C GLU A 237 -2.57 7.39 -16.05
N LEU A 238 -3.07 6.14 -16.13
CA LEU A 238 -3.06 5.38 -17.36
C LEU A 238 -4.37 5.65 -18.12
N ASN A 239 -4.42 6.78 -18.82
CA ASN A 239 -5.57 7.22 -19.60
C ASN A 239 -5.73 6.40 -20.90
N ASP A 240 -5.94 5.09 -20.75
CA ASP A 240 -6.10 4.12 -21.83
C ASP A 240 -7.51 3.52 -21.77
N PHE A 241 -8.33 3.84 -22.76
CA PHE A 241 -9.72 3.39 -22.82
C PHE A 241 -9.87 1.86 -22.87
N GLU A 242 -8.99 1.17 -23.60
CA GLU A 242 -9.04 -0.30 -23.67
C GLU A 242 -8.62 -0.93 -22.34
N LEU A 243 -7.61 -0.34 -21.66
CA LEU A 243 -7.22 -0.79 -20.34
C LEU A 243 -8.36 -0.62 -19.31
N GLN A 244 -9.02 0.54 -19.31
CA GLN A 244 -10.19 0.82 -18.46
C GLN A 244 -11.35 -0.15 -18.71
N LYS A 245 -11.60 -0.47 -19.98
CA LYS A 245 -12.66 -1.42 -20.36
C LYS A 245 -12.34 -2.83 -19.83
N ARG A 246 -11.08 -3.27 -19.97
CA ARG A 246 -10.62 -4.57 -19.46
C ARG A 246 -10.70 -4.63 -17.93
N ALA A 247 -10.25 -3.59 -17.22
CA ALA A 247 -10.38 -3.48 -15.77
C ALA A 247 -11.83 -3.69 -15.31
N ARG A 248 -12.78 -3.00 -15.96
CA ARG A 248 -14.22 -3.15 -15.66
C ARG A 248 -14.74 -4.57 -15.98
N THR A 249 -14.30 -5.17 -17.07
CA THR A 249 -14.67 -6.56 -17.42
C THR A 249 -14.21 -7.52 -16.34
N ILE A 250 -12.97 -7.40 -15.90
CA ILE A 250 -12.40 -8.22 -14.83
C ILE A 250 -13.12 -7.97 -13.51
N GLY A 251 -13.20 -6.71 -13.06
CA GLY A 251 -13.80 -6.35 -11.78
C GLY A 251 -15.29 -6.73 -11.65
N ASN A 252 -16.02 -6.81 -12.77
CA ASN A 252 -17.41 -7.32 -12.78
C ASN A 252 -17.51 -8.85 -12.78
N ALA A 253 -16.44 -9.56 -13.14
CA ALA A 253 -16.46 -11.00 -13.29
C ALA A 253 -15.92 -11.75 -12.06
N ILE A 254 -14.90 -11.19 -11.41
CA ILE A 254 -14.21 -11.87 -10.29
C ILE A 254 -15.04 -11.79 -8.99
N ASN A 255 -15.02 -12.87 -8.23
CA ASN A 255 -15.61 -12.92 -6.91
C ASN A 255 -14.75 -12.13 -5.89
N HIS A 256 -15.33 -11.79 -4.75
CA HIS A 256 -14.64 -11.10 -3.65
C HIS A 256 -14.13 -9.69 -3.99
N PHE A 257 -14.49 -9.15 -5.12
CA PHE A 257 -14.23 -7.78 -5.53
C PHE A 257 -15.52 -7.08 -5.95
N GLN A 258 -15.65 -5.81 -5.64
CA GLN A 258 -16.75 -4.99 -6.10
C GLN A 258 -16.23 -3.64 -6.58
N LEU A 259 -16.47 -3.34 -7.86
CA LEU A 259 -16.10 -2.05 -8.43
C LEU A 259 -16.69 -0.88 -7.63
N ASN A 260 -15.82 0.05 -7.26
CA ASN A 260 -16.25 1.30 -6.63
C ASN A 260 -16.69 2.29 -7.73
N PRO A 261 -17.94 2.80 -7.70
CA PRO A 261 -18.42 3.73 -8.72
C PRO A 261 -17.80 5.13 -8.62
N ALA A 262 -17.14 5.49 -7.52
CA ALA A 262 -16.59 6.81 -7.26
C ALA A 262 -15.25 6.76 -6.49
N PRO A 263 -14.20 6.11 -7.06
CA PRO A 263 -12.95 5.84 -6.35
C PRO A 263 -12.04 7.07 -6.22
N LEU A 264 -12.24 8.10 -7.05
CA LEU A 264 -11.24 9.13 -7.33
C LEU A 264 -10.98 10.10 -6.16
N GLY A 265 -11.97 10.35 -5.29
CA GLY A 265 -11.85 11.42 -4.29
C GLY A 265 -11.76 12.81 -4.91
N LEU A 266 -11.08 13.72 -4.24
CA LEU A 266 -10.78 15.08 -4.71
C LEU A 266 -9.39 15.10 -5.38
N GLU A 267 -9.08 16.17 -6.15
CA GLU A 267 -7.75 16.36 -6.73
C GLU A 267 -6.65 16.37 -5.64
N SER A 268 -6.94 16.96 -4.47
CA SER A 268 -6.06 16.95 -3.29
C SER A 268 -5.84 15.56 -2.66
N ASP A 269 -6.72 14.60 -2.95
CA ASP A 269 -6.58 13.20 -2.50
C ASP A 269 -5.66 12.38 -3.41
N VAL A 270 -5.31 12.95 -4.58
CA VAL A 270 -4.47 12.33 -5.59
C VAL A 270 -3.10 12.98 -5.64
N LYS A 271 -3.04 14.32 -5.49
CA LYS A 271 -1.81 15.12 -5.55
C LYS A 271 -1.70 16.02 -4.35
N CYS A 272 -0.60 15.91 -3.61
CA CYS A 272 -0.34 16.78 -2.49
C CYS A 272 1.16 17.03 -2.27
N LEU A 273 1.47 18.14 -1.60
CA LEU A 273 2.80 18.49 -1.16
C LEU A 273 2.80 18.59 0.36
N ILE A 274 3.60 17.75 1.01
CA ILE A 274 3.68 17.64 2.46
C ILE A 274 5.02 18.24 2.90
N PRO A 275 5.05 19.36 3.64
CA PRO A 275 6.30 19.96 4.08
C PRO A 275 6.98 19.09 5.14
N ILE A 276 8.31 18.96 5.04
CA ILE A 276 9.15 18.36 6.08
C ILE A 276 9.70 19.52 6.92
N PRO A 277 9.38 19.57 8.22
CA PRO A 277 9.95 20.58 9.12
C PRO A 277 11.48 20.53 9.11
N ALA A 278 12.15 21.68 9.13
CA ALA A 278 13.60 21.72 9.26
C ALA A 278 14.02 21.03 10.57
N ARG A 279 14.98 20.10 10.48
CA ARG A 279 15.52 19.43 11.67
C ARG A 279 16.16 20.47 12.59
N THR A 280 15.83 20.43 13.86
CA THR A 280 16.46 21.26 14.86
C THR A 280 17.91 20.80 15.03
N VAL A 281 18.86 21.51 14.43
CA VAL A 281 20.28 21.29 14.73
C VAL A 281 20.47 21.72 16.22
N SER A 282 20.52 20.71 17.09
CA SER A 282 20.91 20.99 18.48
C SER A 282 22.29 21.62 18.46
N ALA A 283 22.35 22.89 18.84
CA ALA A 283 23.60 23.60 19.04
C ALA A 283 24.27 23.06 20.34
N GLY A 284 24.96 21.99 20.23
CA GLY A 284 25.74 21.34 21.28
C GLY A 284 26.75 20.44 20.60
N GLU A 285 27.94 20.69 20.64
CA GLU A 285 29.00 20.88 21.57
C GLU A 285 30.18 21.56 20.87
N LYS A 286 30.46 22.80 21.25
CA LYS A 286 31.82 23.30 21.12
C LYS A 286 32.62 22.68 22.26
N VAL A 287 33.48 21.74 21.94
CA VAL A 287 34.63 21.37 22.78
C VAL A 287 35.83 22.21 22.37
#